data_4742488fe16c82750696160a0cdbaa68
#
_entry.id   4742488fe16c82750696160a0cdbaa68
#
_cell.length_a   1.000
_cell.length_b   1.000
_cell.length_c   1.000
_cell.angle_alpha   90.00
_cell.angle_beta   90.00
_cell.angle_gamma   90.00
#
_symmetry.space_group_name_H-M   'P 1'
#
loop_
_entity.id
_entity.type
_entity.pdbx_description
1 polymer ?
#
loop_
_entity_poly.entity_id
_entity_poly.type
_entity_poly.pdbx_seq_one_letter_code
_entity_poly.pdbx_strand_id
1 'polypeptide(L)'
;PLALVDLIVILPFYLSFIVGIDLRFLRILRLLRILKLTRYSGAWALFAAVLYGQRRTLYMSGFLMIIMLVLSASLMYLIEHHAQPKAFADIPSAMWWSLVTLTTVGYGDVTPVTVLGKVLGGFVTILGLGMYALPAAILASGFMQELSKRQFVVTWGMVAKVPFFGSLDAEKIAEIAALLKPWAVPAGYTVIRRGEAADSMYFIVSGDVENNAC
;
A
#
# COMPACT_ATOMS: atom_id res chain seq x y z
N PRO A 1 -18.46 3.12 -9.61
CA PRO A 1 -17.07 2.96 -10.08
C PRO A 1 -16.86 1.66 -10.87
N LEU A 2 -17.54 0.54 -10.55
CA LEU A 2 -17.39 -0.75 -11.23
C LEU A 2 -18.01 -0.77 -12.62
N ALA A 3 -19.08 0.01 -12.86
CA ALA A 3 -19.66 0.20 -14.17
C ALA A 3 -18.68 0.86 -15.17
N LEU A 4 -17.74 1.68 -14.68
CA LEU A 4 -16.67 2.25 -15.52
C LEU A 4 -15.69 1.18 -16.01
N VAL A 5 -15.37 0.20 -15.19
CA VAL A 5 -14.51 -0.94 -15.56
C VAL A 5 -15.21 -1.79 -16.62
N ASP A 6 -16.51 -2.04 -16.46
CA ASP A 6 -17.31 -2.75 -17.46
C ASP A 6 -17.38 -1.96 -18.77
N LEU A 7 -17.56 -0.65 -18.69
CA LEU A 7 -17.58 0.25 -19.87
C LEU A 7 -16.22 0.22 -20.60
N ILE A 8 -15.09 0.36 -19.88
CA ILE A 8 -13.75 0.33 -20.46
C ILE A 8 -13.43 -1.01 -21.13
N VAL A 9 -13.93 -2.11 -20.59
CA VAL A 9 -13.71 -3.46 -21.16
C VAL A 9 -14.56 -3.69 -22.42
N ILE A 10 -15.75 -3.08 -22.49
CA ILE A 10 -16.70 -3.23 -23.60
C ILE A 10 -16.43 -2.19 -24.70
N LEU A 11 -15.97 -0.99 -24.34
CA LEU A 11 -15.70 0.12 -25.24
C LEU A 11 -14.84 -0.25 -26.47
N PRO A 12 -13.73 -1.02 -26.35
CA PRO A 12 -12.91 -1.39 -27.51
C PRO A 12 -13.64 -2.22 -28.56
N PHE A 13 -14.66 -3.00 -28.15
CA PHE A 13 -15.46 -3.79 -29.08
C PHE A 13 -16.31 -2.89 -29.98
N TYR A 14 -16.95 -1.90 -29.41
CA TYR A 14 -17.78 -0.96 -30.17
C TYR A 14 -16.93 0.05 -30.97
N LEU A 15 -15.79 0.48 -30.42
CA LEU A 15 -14.87 1.37 -31.15
C LEU A 15 -14.28 0.71 -32.40
N SER A 16 -13.95 -0.59 -32.32
CA SER A 16 -13.44 -1.31 -33.50
C SER A 16 -14.42 -1.39 -34.64
N PHE A 17 -15.72 -1.38 -34.34
CA PHE A 17 -16.77 -1.42 -35.34
C PHE A 17 -17.02 -0.06 -36.00
N ILE A 18 -16.77 1.05 -35.27
CA ILE A 18 -17.09 2.42 -35.71
C ILE A 18 -15.92 3.07 -36.47
N VAL A 19 -14.67 2.81 -36.07
CA VAL A 19 -13.53 3.65 -36.51
C VAL A 19 -12.64 2.94 -37.54
N GLY A 20 -12.85 1.63 -37.84
CA GLY A 20 -12.09 0.90 -38.88
C GLY A 20 -10.56 0.87 -38.68
N ILE A 21 -10.04 1.33 -37.55
CA ILE A 21 -8.61 1.37 -37.24
C ILE A 21 -8.17 -0.02 -36.73
N ASP A 22 -6.96 -0.44 -37.08
CA ASP A 22 -6.35 -1.72 -36.66
C ASP A 22 -6.11 -1.70 -35.12
N LEU A 23 -7.18 -2.02 -34.39
CA LEU A 23 -7.25 -1.93 -32.93
C LEU A 23 -6.65 -3.19 -32.25
N ARG A 24 -5.61 -3.80 -32.87
CA ARG A 24 -4.88 -4.94 -32.23
C ARG A 24 -4.39 -4.58 -30.84
N PHE A 25 -4.00 -3.32 -30.65
CA PHE A 25 -3.60 -2.78 -29.34
C PHE A 25 -4.73 -2.86 -28.31
N LEU A 26 -5.98 -2.68 -28.68
CA LEU A 26 -7.12 -2.75 -27.77
C LEU A 26 -7.42 -4.20 -27.30
N ARG A 27 -6.82 -5.22 -27.93
CA ARG A 27 -6.89 -6.59 -27.38
C ARG A 27 -6.22 -6.70 -26.02
N ILE A 28 -5.18 -5.87 -25.75
CA ILE A 28 -4.52 -5.78 -24.44
C ILE A 28 -5.50 -5.33 -23.36
N LEU A 29 -6.45 -4.44 -23.69
CA LEU A 29 -7.50 -4.00 -22.76
C LEU A 29 -8.42 -5.14 -22.32
N ARG A 30 -8.48 -6.25 -23.08
CA ARG A 30 -9.21 -7.45 -22.61
C ARG A 30 -8.60 -8.06 -21.37
N LEU A 31 -7.29 -7.85 -21.12
CA LEU A 31 -6.61 -8.29 -19.88
C LEU A 31 -7.17 -7.55 -18.65
N LEU A 32 -7.76 -6.35 -18.82
CA LEU A 32 -8.43 -5.65 -17.73
C LEU A 32 -9.65 -6.41 -17.17
N ARG A 33 -10.11 -7.49 -17.86
CA ARG A 33 -11.12 -8.39 -17.29
C ARG A 33 -10.66 -9.03 -15.99
N ILE A 34 -9.34 -9.18 -15.79
CA ILE A 34 -8.76 -9.66 -14.52
C ILE A 34 -9.16 -8.75 -13.36
N LEU A 35 -9.35 -7.44 -13.62
CA LEU A 35 -9.82 -6.51 -12.60
C LEU A 35 -11.23 -6.82 -12.10
N LYS A 36 -12.04 -7.61 -12.85
CA LYS A 36 -13.34 -8.10 -12.35
C LYS A 36 -13.20 -9.06 -11.15
N LEU A 37 -12.08 -9.77 -11.05
CA LEU A 37 -11.81 -10.66 -9.90
C LEU A 37 -11.66 -9.87 -8.60
N THR A 38 -11.25 -8.61 -8.66
CA THR A 38 -11.13 -7.74 -7.48
C THR A 38 -12.48 -7.46 -6.81
N ARG A 39 -13.59 -7.61 -7.55
CA ARG A 39 -14.96 -7.43 -7.03
C ARG A 39 -15.28 -8.39 -5.88
N TYR A 40 -14.68 -9.57 -5.87
CA TYR A 40 -14.96 -10.62 -4.88
C TYR A 40 -14.02 -10.58 -3.67
N SER A 41 -12.99 -9.72 -3.68
CA SER A 41 -12.04 -9.67 -2.58
C SER A 41 -12.24 -8.41 -1.73
N GLY A 42 -12.42 -8.58 -0.42
CA GLY A 42 -12.39 -7.48 0.56
C GLY A 42 -11.05 -6.74 0.60
N ALA A 43 -10.00 -7.32 -0.02
CA ALA A 43 -8.67 -6.73 -0.12
C ALA A 43 -8.67 -5.41 -0.91
N TRP A 44 -9.48 -5.31 -1.98
CA TRP A 44 -9.60 -4.07 -2.75
C TRP A 44 -10.22 -2.93 -1.94
N ALA A 45 -11.25 -3.24 -1.15
CA ALA A 45 -11.87 -2.26 -0.25
C ALA A 45 -10.89 -1.80 0.84
N LEU A 46 -10.06 -2.71 1.37
CA LEU A 46 -9.00 -2.38 2.30
C LEU A 46 -7.95 -1.47 1.66
N PHE A 47 -7.47 -1.82 0.47
CA PHE A 47 -6.49 -1.01 -0.27
C PHE A 47 -7.01 0.40 -0.56
N ALA A 48 -8.25 0.52 -1.04
CA ALA A 48 -8.90 1.80 -1.30
C ALA A 48 -9.06 2.64 -0.02
N ALA A 49 -9.44 2.01 1.10
CA ALA A 49 -9.56 2.68 2.39
C ALA A 49 -8.21 3.26 2.87
N VAL A 50 -7.12 2.50 2.72
CA VAL A 50 -5.76 2.94 3.06
C VAL A 50 -5.34 4.12 2.19
N LEU A 51 -5.50 4.01 0.86
CA LEU A 51 -5.15 5.10 -0.06
C LEU A 51 -5.93 6.38 0.25
N TYR A 52 -7.23 6.24 0.49
CA TYR A 52 -8.08 7.39 0.81
C TYR A 52 -7.72 8.00 2.18
N GLY A 53 -7.48 7.16 3.17
CA GLY A 53 -7.06 7.59 4.52
C GLY A 53 -5.73 8.32 4.52
N GLN A 54 -4.75 7.85 3.74
CA GLN A 54 -3.40 8.41 3.68
C GLN A 54 -3.17 9.40 2.53
N ARG A 55 -4.21 9.77 1.78
CA ARG A 55 -4.11 10.58 0.55
C ARG A 55 -3.32 11.87 0.75
N ARG A 56 -3.56 12.60 1.85
CA ARG A 56 -2.89 13.88 2.12
C ARG A 56 -1.38 13.69 2.27
N THR A 57 -0.97 12.69 3.04
CA THR A 57 0.44 12.37 3.29
C THR A 57 1.12 11.85 2.00
N LEU A 58 0.40 11.04 1.20
CA LEU A 58 0.88 10.56 -0.09
C LEU A 58 1.06 11.72 -1.09
N TYR A 59 0.14 12.68 -1.16
CA TYR A 59 0.31 13.87 -2.01
C TYR A 59 1.52 14.69 -1.58
N MET A 60 1.73 14.88 -0.27
CA MET A 60 2.90 15.61 0.24
C MET A 60 4.20 14.89 -0.12
N SER A 61 4.27 13.57 0.07
CA SER A 61 5.47 12.80 -0.30
C SER A 61 5.72 12.82 -1.81
N GLY A 62 4.67 12.67 -2.63
CA GLY A 62 4.77 12.78 -4.09
C GLY A 62 5.23 14.17 -4.56
N PHE A 63 4.72 15.24 -3.95
CA PHE A 63 5.14 16.59 -4.24
C PHE A 63 6.62 16.81 -3.91
N LEU A 64 7.07 16.31 -2.75
CA LEU A 64 8.47 16.38 -2.37
C LEU A 64 9.36 15.59 -3.33
N MET A 65 8.92 14.41 -3.81
CA MET A 65 9.64 13.66 -4.84
C MET A 65 9.77 14.43 -6.15
N ILE A 66 8.72 15.15 -6.57
CA ILE A 66 8.76 15.98 -7.80
C ILE A 66 9.76 17.13 -7.62
N ILE A 67 9.77 17.79 -6.46
CA ILE A 67 10.76 18.85 -6.17
C ILE A 67 12.17 18.27 -6.27
N MET A 68 12.43 17.14 -5.62
CA MET A 68 13.75 16.50 -5.65
C MET A 68 14.15 16.07 -7.07
N LEU A 69 13.20 15.58 -7.86
CA LEU A 69 13.42 15.23 -9.26
C LEU A 69 13.87 16.45 -10.07
N VAL A 70 13.15 17.57 -9.97
CA VAL A 70 13.45 18.79 -10.73
C VAL A 70 14.76 19.42 -10.25
N LEU A 71 15.01 19.47 -8.94
CA LEU A 71 16.25 20.01 -8.38
C LEU A 71 17.47 19.18 -8.82
N SER A 72 17.43 17.87 -8.67
CA SER A 72 18.54 17.00 -9.06
C SER A 72 18.79 17.04 -10.57
N ALA A 73 17.74 17.09 -11.39
CA ALA A 73 17.84 17.25 -12.85
C ALA A 73 18.49 18.59 -13.23
N SER A 74 18.03 19.68 -12.60
CA SER A 74 18.56 21.03 -12.89
C SER A 74 20.03 21.14 -12.51
N LEU A 75 20.42 20.64 -11.34
CA LEU A 75 21.82 20.64 -10.89
C LEU A 75 22.70 19.76 -11.79
N MET A 76 22.21 18.57 -12.17
CA MET A 76 22.98 17.69 -13.06
C MET A 76 23.12 18.30 -14.46
N TYR A 77 22.05 18.93 -15.00
CA TYR A 77 22.12 19.68 -16.24
C TYR A 77 23.22 20.75 -16.21
N LEU A 78 23.27 21.58 -15.17
CA LEU A 78 24.27 22.64 -15.03
C LEU A 78 25.71 22.11 -15.02
N ILE A 79 25.93 20.94 -14.44
CA ILE A 79 27.26 20.33 -14.31
C ILE A 79 27.68 19.58 -15.56
N GLU A 80 26.77 18.80 -16.15
CA GLU A 80 27.10 17.83 -17.22
C GLU A 80 26.81 18.33 -18.63
N HIS A 81 25.99 19.37 -18.82
CA HIS A 81 25.61 19.85 -20.14
C HIS A 81 26.79 20.18 -21.04
N HIS A 82 27.86 20.82 -20.51
CA HIS A 82 29.05 21.16 -21.30
C HIS A 82 29.88 19.91 -21.65
N ALA A 83 29.92 18.92 -20.79
CA ALA A 83 30.67 17.68 -21.02
C ALA A 83 29.89 16.68 -21.89
N GLN A 84 28.56 16.66 -21.75
CA GLN A 84 27.66 15.73 -22.43
C GLN A 84 26.44 16.44 -23.02
N PRO A 85 26.59 17.31 -24.03
CA PRO A 85 25.49 18.14 -24.55
C PRO A 85 24.37 17.34 -25.21
N LYS A 86 24.59 16.07 -25.58
CA LYS A 86 23.56 15.19 -26.14
C LYS A 86 22.75 14.47 -25.04
N ALA A 87 23.39 14.02 -23.99
CA ALA A 87 22.76 13.27 -22.91
C ALA A 87 22.02 14.21 -21.94
N PHE A 88 22.60 15.38 -21.67
CA PHE A 88 22.02 16.44 -20.83
C PHE A 88 21.75 17.69 -21.67
N ALA A 89 20.96 17.51 -22.77
CA ALA A 89 20.65 18.60 -23.71
C ALA A 89 19.83 19.71 -23.07
N ASP A 90 18.90 19.35 -22.24
CA ASP A 90 17.97 20.21 -21.53
C ASP A 90 17.59 19.62 -20.17
N ILE A 91 16.82 20.37 -19.37
CA ILE A 91 16.36 19.91 -18.06
C ILE A 91 15.43 18.67 -18.18
N PRO A 92 14.46 18.60 -19.10
CA PRO A 92 13.67 17.39 -19.32
C PRO A 92 14.52 16.13 -19.61
N SER A 93 15.57 16.24 -20.42
CA SER A 93 16.51 15.13 -20.66
C SER A 93 17.25 14.72 -19.38
N ALA A 94 17.70 15.69 -18.58
CA ALA A 94 18.31 15.42 -17.28
C ALA A 94 17.32 14.82 -16.26
N MET A 95 16.01 15.11 -16.37
CA MET A 95 14.99 14.49 -15.54
C MET A 95 14.89 12.99 -15.75
N TRP A 96 15.17 12.49 -16.94
CA TRP A 96 15.24 11.03 -17.17
C TRP A 96 16.30 10.39 -16.30
N TRP A 97 17.52 10.92 -16.32
CA TRP A 97 18.60 10.44 -15.46
C TRP A 97 18.22 10.53 -13.96
N SER A 98 17.67 11.68 -13.54
CA SER A 98 17.28 11.88 -12.15
C SER A 98 16.19 10.92 -11.71
N LEU A 99 15.18 10.67 -12.55
CA LEU A 99 14.10 9.72 -12.28
C LEU A 99 14.66 8.31 -12.07
N VAL A 100 15.49 7.85 -13.02
CA VAL A 100 16.08 6.51 -12.99
C VAL A 100 17.01 6.33 -11.78
N THR A 101 17.71 7.39 -11.37
CA THR A 101 18.62 7.38 -10.22
C THR A 101 17.84 7.41 -8.91
N LEU A 102 16.88 8.35 -8.75
CA LEU A 102 16.06 8.48 -7.54
C LEU A 102 15.20 7.24 -7.28
N THR A 103 14.72 6.58 -8.33
CA THR A 103 13.96 5.33 -8.23
C THR A 103 14.83 4.08 -8.05
N THR A 104 16.14 4.24 -8.00
CA THR A 104 17.13 3.15 -7.86
C THR A 104 17.13 2.13 -9.00
N VAL A 105 16.56 2.44 -10.16
CA VAL A 105 16.51 1.56 -11.33
C VAL A 105 17.88 1.48 -12.01
N GLY A 106 18.54 2.64 -12.26
CA GLY A 106 19.92 2.73 -12.73
C GLY A 106 20.19 2.00 -14.05
N TYR A 107 19.47 2.29 -15.13
CA TYR A 107 19.70 1.65 -16.45
C TYR A 107 21.13 1.82 -16.97
N GLY A 108 21.83 2.90 -16.57
CA GLY A 108 23.20 3.16 -17.00
C GLY A 108 23.33 3.70 -18.43
N ASP A 109 22.23 4.01 -19.08
CA ASP A 109 22.16 4.61 -20.42
C ASP A 109 22.64 6.07 -20.41
N VAL A 110 22.38 6.79 -19.34
CA VAL A 110 22.88 8.14 -19.07
C VAL A 110 23.51 8.16 -17.69
N THR A 111 24.79 8.56 -17.62
CA THR A 111 25.54 8.66 -16.35
C THR A 111 26.45 9.89 -16.35
N PRO A 112 26.69 10.55 -15.20
CA PRO A 112 27.60 11.67 -15.12
C PRO A 112 29.04 11.23 -15.38
N VAL A 113 29.77 12.00 -16.19
CA VAL A 113 31.19 11.75 -16.51
C VAL A 113 32.13 12.66 -15.74
N THR A 114 31.69 13.89 -15.38
CA THR A 114 32.51 14.84 -14.64
C THR A 114 32.67 14.41 -13.17
N VAL A 115 33.74 14.84 -12.52
CA VAL A 115 33.97 14.55 -11.11
C VAL A 115 32.85 15.13 -10.23
N LEU A 116 32.45 16.37 -10.50
CA LEU A 116 31.35 17.02 -9.76
C LEU A 116 30.01 16.31 -10.01
N GLY A 117 29.74 15.90 -11.26
CA GLY A 117 28.54 15.16 -11.57
C GLY A 117 28.47 13.80 -10.86
N LYS A 118 29.60 13.09 -10.74
CA LYS A 118 29.68 11.83 -9.99
C LYS A 118 29.43 12.03 -8.48
N VAL A 119 30.01 13.09 -7.90
CA VAL A 119 29.79 13.43 -6.48
C VAL A 119 28.33 13.80 -6.26
N LEU A 120 27.75 14.66 -7.11
CA LEU A 120 26.32 15.01 -7.03
C LEU A 120 25.45 13.76 -7.22
N GLY A 121 25.79 12.90 -8.20
CA GLY A 121 25.08 11.66 -8.46
C GLY A 121 25.05 10.73 -7.25
N GLY A 122 26.20 10.58 -6.58
CA GLY A 122 26.27 9.82 -5.31
C GLY A 122 25.36 10.37 -4.23
N PHE A 123 25.36 11.70 -4.05
CA PHE A 123 24.49 12.37 -3.09
C PHE A 123 23.00 12.20 -3.43
N VAL A 124 22.63 12.39 -4.70
CA VAL A 124 21.26 12.18 -5.20
C VAL A 124 20.81 10.73 -5.00
N THR A 125 21.68 9.77 -5.20
CA THR A 125 21.36 8.34 -4.99
C THR A 125 21.03 8.06 -3.53
N ILE A 126 21.81 8.58 -2.57
CA ILE A 126 21.56 8.41 -1.13
C ILE A 126 20.23 9.07 -0.73
N LEU A 127 19.99 10.31 -1.20
CA LEU A 127 18.73 11.00 -0.94
C LEU A 127 17.54 10.27 -1.58
N GLY A 128 17.70 9.76 -2.81
CA GLY A 128 16.69 9.01 -3.52
C GLY A 128 16.22 7.79 -2.76
N LEU A 129 17.16 7.02 -2.19
CA LEU A 129 16.83 5.86 -1.37
C LEU A 129 15.93 6.21 -0.19
N GLY A 130 16.27 7.27 0.55
CA GLY A 130 15.46 7.76 1.68
C GLY A 130 14.08 8.26 1.24
N MET A 131 14.04 9.03 0.16
CA MET A 131 12.80 9.60 -0.38
C MET A 131 11.83 8.55 -0.92
N TYR A 132 12.35 7.53 -1.60
CA TYR A 132 11.51 6.44 -2.14
C TYR A 132 10.89 5.56 -1.06
N ALA A 133 11.55 5.46 0.10
CA ALA A 133 11.04 4.73 1.25
C ALA A 133 9.79 5.38 1.88
N LEU A 134 9.60 6.70 1.75
CA LEU A 134 8.50 7.42 2.40
C LEU A 134 7.11 6.96 1.95
N PRO A 135 6.76 6.91 0.65
CA PRO A 135 5.44 6.41 0.23
C PRO A 135 5.18 4.97 0.68
N ALA A 136 6.19 4.11 0.64
CA ALA A 136 6.07 2.73 1.07
C ALA A 136 5.79 2.63 2.58
N ALA A 137 6.51 3.41 3.40
CA ALA A 137 6.29 3.47 4.86
C ALA A 137 4.89 4.02 5.21
N ILE A 138 4.43 5.07 4.49
CA ILE A 138 3.08 5.63 4.66
C ILE A 138 2.01 4.58 4.36
N LEU A 139 2.15 3.85 3.26
CA LEU A 139 1.22 2.78 2.91
C LEU A 139 1.26 1.64 3.94
N ALA A 140 2.44 1.19 4.35
CA ALA A 140 2.58 0.14 5.35
C ALA A 140 1.92 0.53 6.68
N SER A 141 2.16 1.75 7.17
CA SER A 141 1.51 2.26 8.40
C SER A 141 0.00 2.39 8.23
N GLY A 142 -0.48 2.83 7.07
CA GLY A 142 -1.89 2.91 6.74
C GLY A 142 -2.59 1.55 6.75
N PHE A 143 -1.93 0.51 6.19
CA PHE A 143 -2.44 -0.86 6.27
C PHE A 143 -2.53 -1.36 7.71
N MET A 144 -1.50 -1.15 8.50
CA MET A 144 -1.51 -1.55 9.92
C MET A 144 -2.65 -0.86 10.70
N GLN A 145 -2.84 0.43 10.49
CA GLN A 145 -3.93 1.18 11.12
C GLN A 145 -5.30 0.65 10.71
N GLU A 146 -5.52 0.40 9.43
CA GLU A 146 -6.81 -0.08 8.94
C GLU A 146 -7.13 -1.51 9.40
N LEU A 147 -6.13 -2.38 9.45
CA LEU A 147 -6.27 -3.72 10.01
C LEU A 147 -6.60 -3.68 11.51
N SER A 148 -5.90 -2.83 12.28
CA SER A 148 -6.17 -2.66 13.71
C SER A 148 -7.58 -2.13 13.97
N LYS A 149 -8.06 -1.16 13.17
CA LYS A 149 -9.45 -0.67 13.26
C LYS A 149 -10.47 -1.78 13.03
N ARG A 150 -10.27 -2.61 12.02
CA ARG A 150 -11.16 -3.73 11.71
C ARG A 150 -11.18 -4.77 12.82
N GLN A 151 -10.03 -5.11 13.37
CA GLN A 151 -9.93 -6.01 14.52
C GLN A 151 -10.66 -5.45 15.74
N PHE A 152 -10.47 -4.16 16.05
CA PHE A 152 -11.12 -3.51 17.17
C PHE A 152 -12.65 -3.55 17.05
N VAL A 153 -13.21 -3.20 15.88
CA VAL A 153 -14.67 -3.22 15.65
C VAL A 153 -15.27 -4.61 15.83
N VAL A 154 -14.58 -5.64 15.33
CA VAL A 154 -15.03 -7.04 15.51
C VAL A 154 -14.99 -7.42 16.97
N THR A 155 -13.91 -7.15 17.68
CA THR A 155 -13.73 -7.48 19.09
C THR A 155 -14.78 -6.74 19.97
N TRP A 156 -14.97 -5.45 19.74
CA TRP A 156 -15.99 -4.65 20.45
C TRP A 156 -17.40 -5.22 20.25
N GLY A 157 -17.74 -5.56 19.00
CA GLY A 157 -19.04 -6.14 18.67
C GLY A 157 -19.28 -7.52 19.31
N MET A 158 -18.22 -8.28 19.57
CA MET A 158 -18.28 -9.57 20.29
C MET A 158 -18.48 -9.36 21.79
N VAL A 159 -17.70 -8.48 22.40
CA VAL A 159 -17.79 -8.16 23.83
C VAL A 159 -19.14 -7.61 24.19
N ALA A 160 -19.67 -6.69 23.37
CA ALA A 160 -21.00 -6.10 23.59
C ALA A 160 -22.15 -7.11 23.57
N LYS A 161 -21.97 -8.27 22.92
CA LYS A 161 -22.97 -9.35 22.88
C LYS A 161 -22.93 -10.30 24.07
N VAL A 162 -21.89 -10.24 24.90
CA VAL A 162 -21.79 -11.09 26.09
C VAL A 162 -22.72 -10.54 27.16
N PRO A 163 -23.70 -11.32 27.66
CA PRO A 163 -24.69 -10.83 28.63
C PRO A 163 -24.06 -10.26 29.89
N PHE A 164 -22.91 -10.77 30.30
CA PHE A 164 -22.14 -10.32 31.46
C PHE A 164 -21.70 -8.85 31.35
N PHE A 165 -21.45 -8.35 30.13
CA PHE A 165 -21.03 -6.98 29.87
C PHE A 165 -22.19 -6.05 29.47
N GLY A 166 -23.41 -6.56 29.37
CA GLY A 166 -24.57 -5.82 28.88
C GLY A 166 -24.97 -4.62 29.75
N SER A 167 -24.49 -4.54 31.02
CA SER A 167 -24.71 -3.43 31.93
C SER A 167 -23.58 -2.38 31.89
N LEU A 168 -22.53 -2.58 31.10
CA LEU A 168 -21.39 -1.67 31.01
C LEU A 168 -21.61 -0.58 29.97
N ASP A 169 -21.11 0.61 30.27
CA ASP A 169 -21.06 1.72 29.31
C ASP A 169 -20.16 1.41 28.12
N ALA A 170 -20.45 2.02 26.96
CA ALA A 170 -19.70 1.82 25.73
C ALA A 170 -18.20 2.09 25.90
N GLU A 171 -17.81 3.03 26.76
CA GLU A 171 -16.41 3.36 27.06
C GLU A 171 -15.70 2.19 27.76
N LYS A 172 -16.33 1.58 28.76
CA LYS A 172 -15.79 0.41 29.47
C LYS A 172 -15.70 -0.83 28.57
N ILE A 173 -16.69 -1.02 27.68
CA ILE A 173 -16.64 -2.09 26.67
C ILE A 173 -15.45 -1.88 25.72
N ALA A 174 -15.17 -0.61 25.35
CA ALA A 174 -14.03 -0.29 24.50
C ALA A 174 -12.68 -0.57 25.19
N GLU A 175 -12.55 -0.27 26.47
CA GLU A 175 -11.36 -0.59 27.28
C GLU A 175 -11.14 -2.11 27.35
N ILE A 176 -12.17 -2.89 27.62
CA ILE A 176 -12.11 -4.35 27.64
C ILE A 176 -11.73 -4.89 26.26
N ALA A 177 -12.36 -4.39 25.20
CA ALA A 177 -12.07 -4.81 23.84
C ALA A 177 -10.62 -4.53 23.43
N ALA A 178 -10.00 -3.46 23.93
CA ALA A 178 -8.61 -3.13 23.69
C ALA A 178 -7.62 -4.09 24.37
N LEU A 179 -8.01 -4.73 25.46
CA LEU A 179 -7.20 -5.71 26.18
C LEU A 179 -7.29 -7.11 25.57
N LEU A 180 -8.34 -7.40 24.80
CA LEU A 180 -8.54 -8.71 24.19
C LEU A 180 -7.65 -8.92 22.98
N LYS A 181 -6.99 -10.07 22.95
CA LYS A 181 -6.15 -10.50 21.82
C LYS A 181 -6.79 -11.72 21.15
N PRO A 182 -7.06 -11.68 19.83
CA PRO A 182 -7.54 -12.85 19.12
C PRO A 182 -6.46 -13.93 19.12
N TRP A 183 -6.84 -15.15 19.49
CA TRP A 183 -5.97 -16.30 19.52
C TRP A 183 -6.61 -17.45 18.73
N ALA A 184 -5.94 -17.89 17.68
CA ALA A 184 -6.38 -19.05 16.89
C ALA A 184 -5.71 -20.31 17.45
N VAL A 185 -6.53 -21.26 17.85
CA VAL A 185 -6.08 -22.52 18.45
C VAL A 185 -6.36 -23.67 17.48
N PRO A 186 -5.39 -24.55 17.20
CA PRO A 186 -5.63 -25.72 16.37
C PRO A 186 -6.55 -26.73 17.08
N ALA A 187 -7.22 -27.58 16.28
CA ALA A 187 -8.09 -28.63 16.82
C ALA A 187 -7.32 -29.57 17.76
N GLY A 188 -7.93 -29.89 18.89
CA GLY A 188 -7.32 -30.76 19.92
C GLY A 188 -6.34 -30.06 20.86
N TYR A 189 -6.21 -28.74 20.77
CA TYR A 189 -5.35 -27.98 21.67
C TYR A 189 -6.01 -27.77 23.04
N THR A 190 -5.27 -28.01 24.12
CA THR A 190 -5.74 -27.78 25.49
C THR A 190 -5.55 -26.32 25.86
N VAL A 191 -6.64 -25.57 26.00
CA VAL A 191 -6.62 -24.12 26.31
C VAL A 191 -6.33 -23.88 27.79
N ILE A 192 -6.90 -24.70 28.67
CA ILE A 192 -6.75 -24.60 30.13
C ILE A 192 -6.48 -25.98 30.69
N ARG A 193 -5.50 -26.14 31.55
CA ARG A 193 -5.21 -27.39 32.26
C ARG A 193 -5.67 -27.29 33.70
N ARG A 194 -6.20 -28.39 34.23
CA ARG A 194 -6.60 -28.51 35.64
C ARG A 194 -5.38 -28.27 36.55
N GLY A 195 -5.51 -27.34 37.49
CA GLY A 195 -4.42 -26.99 38.43
C GLY A 195 -3.55 -25.83 37.98
N GLU A 196 -3.71 -25.29 36.81
CA GLU A 196 -3.09 -24.03 36.39
C GLU A 196 -3.75 -22.82 37.08
N ALA A 197 -2.99 -21.78 37.34
CA ALA A 197 -3.52 -20.53 37.88
C ALA A 197 -4.47 -19.89 36.89
N ALA A 198 -5.64 -19.45 37.34
CA ALA A 198 -6.63 -18.76 36.49
C ALA A 198 -6.24 -17.28 36.37
N ASP A 199 -5.28 -16.98 35.51
CA ASP A 199 -4.75 -15.64 35.23
C ASP A 199 -5.37 -14.99 33.99
N SER A 200 -6.11 -15.77 33.20
CA SER A 200 -6.66 -15.34 31.92
C SER A 200 -8.11 -15.77 31.74
N MET A 201 -8.90 -14.93 31.08
CA MET A 201 -10.29 -15.22 30.69
C MET A 201 -10.35 -15.40 29.17
N TYR A 202 -11.04 -16.43 28.72
CA TYR A 202 -11.18 -16.76 27.30
C TYR A 202 -12.64 -16.61 26.85
N PHE A 203 -12.82 -15.99 25.68
CA PHE A 203 -14.13 -15.87 25.01
C PHE A 203 -14.09 -16.67 23.71
N ILE A 204 -14.97 -17.66 23.58
CA ILE A 204 -15.07 -18.48 22.37
C ILE A 204 -15.83 -17.67 21.32
N VAL A 205 -15.16 -17.41 20.22
CA VAL A 205 -15.70 -16.67 19.07
C VAL A 205 -16.29 -17.62 18.05
N SER A 206 -15.64 -18.75 17.82
CA SER A 206 -16.07 -19.80 16.90
C SER A 206 -15.44 -21.12 17.29
N GLY A 207 -16.15 -22.22 17.07
CA GLY A 207 -15.71 -23.56 17.43
C GLY A 207 -16.33 -24.06 18.75
N ASP A 208 -16.02 -25.30 19.07
CA ASP A 208 -16.51 -25.99 20.27
C ASP A 208 -15.36 -26.31 21.21
N VAL A 209 -15.63 -26.21 22.51
CA VAL A 209 -14.68 -26.56 23.57
C VAL A 209 -15.30 -27.66 24.41
N GLU A 210 -14.60 -28.79 24.49
CA GLU A 210 -14.99 -29.89 25.38
C GLU A 210 -14.35 -29.71 26.75
N ASN A 211 -15.15 -29.86 27.81
CA ASN A 211 -14.67 -29.89 29.16
C ASN A 211 -14.45 -31.33 29.57
N ASN A 212 -13.21 -31.81 29.49
CA ASN A 212 -12.82 -33.14 29.91
C ASN A 212 -12.59 -33.18 31.45
N ALA A 213 -13.54 -32.69 32.23
CA ALA A 213 -13.54 -32.83 33.67
C ALA A 213 -14.00 -34.28 34.02
N CYS A 214 -13.05 -35.21 34.14
CA CYS A 214 -13.24 -36.47 34.85
C CYS A 214 -12.75 -36.29 36.29
#